data_41d607260c97a0a98ed47de91e1a387e
#
_entry.id   41d607260c97a0a98ed47de91e1a387e
#
_cell.length_a   1.000
_cell.length_b   1.000
_cell.length_c   1.000
_cell.angle_alpha   90.00
_cell.angle_beta   90.00
_cell.angle_gamma   90.00
#
_symmetry.space_group_name_H-M   'P 1'
#
loop_
_entity.id
_entity.type
_entity.pdbx_description
1 polymer ?
#
loop_
_entity_poly.entity_id
_entity_poly.type
_entity_poly.pdbx_seq_one_letter_code
_entity_poly.pdbx_strand_id
1 'polypeptide(L)'
;MQLRNIFVLVLLVCPPLSAMASGEGTLPEDYCRWDVVDYGIVEPLCGLAGDAQRGSQIASDGSRGNCLACHQLPIPDVEAYGTIGPPLAGIASRLTVPMIRLRVVDTRNINPMSIMPGFYRDPRLINRATVRRL
;
A
#
# COMPACT_ATOMS: atom_id res chain seq x y z
N MET A 1 -57.44 -59.47 -7.81
CA MET A 1 -56.68 -58.86 -6.68
C MET A 1 -55.46 -58.16 -7.30
N GLN A 2 -55.56 -56.85 -7.64
CA GLN A 2 -54.54 -56.11 -8.33
C GLN A 2 -53.77 -55.23 -7.30
N LEU A 3 -52.46 -55.52 -7.13
CA LEU A 3 -51.57 -54.65 -6.36
C LEU A 3 -51.16 -53.46 -7.24
N ARG A 4 -51.62 -52.26 -6.84
CA ARG A 4 -51.15 -51.00 -7.44
C ARG A 4 -49.83 -50.61 -6.80
N ASN A 5 -48.72 -50.69 -7.54
CA ASN A 5 -47.42 -50.17 -7.17
C ASN A 5 -47.49 -48.63 -7.20
N ILE A 6 -47.41 -48.02 -6.03
CA ILE A 6 -47.24 -46.56 -5.90
C ILE A 6 -45.75 -46.26 -5.92
N PHE A 7 -45.25 -45.75 -7.06
CA PHE A 7 -43.90 -45.17 -7.14
C PHE A 7 -43.92 -43.79 -6.49
N VAL A 8 -43.34 -43.70 -5.31
CA VAL A 8 -43.09 -42.38 -4.66
C VAL A 8 -41.83 -41.80 -5.30
N LEU A 9 -42.03 -40.77 -6.14
CA LEU A 9 -40.94 -39.97 -6.72
C LEU A 9 -40.42 -39.01 -5.66
N VAL A 10 -39.27 -39.33 -5.04
CA VAL A 10 -38.59 -38.42 -4.10
C VAL A 10 -37.84 -37.40 -4.95
N LEU A 11 -38.41 -36.20 -5.06
CA LEU A 11 -37.72 -35.02 -5.59
C LEU A 11 -36.67 -34.54 -4.60
N LEU A 12 -35.37 -34.82 -4.90
CA LEU A 12 -34.25 -34.25 -4.22
C LEU A 12 -34.17 -32.73 -4.55
N VAL A 13 -34.73 -31.95 -3.65
CA VAL A 13 -34.51 -30.48 -3.72
C VAL A 13 -33.11 -30.17 -3.23
N CYS A 14 -32.21 -29.95 -4.19
CA CYS A 14 -30.86 -29.46 -3.94
C CYS A 14 -30.95 -27.97 -3.53
N PRO A 15 -30.51 -27.56 -2.33
CA PRO A 15 -30.53 -26.15 -1.98
C PRO A 15 -29.56 -25.38 -2.88
N PRO A 16 -29.88 -24.15 -3.30
CA PRO A 16 -28.96 -23.34 -4.10
C PRO A 16 -27.69 -23.11 -3.31
N LEU A 17 -26.56 -23.41 -3.92
CA LEU A 17 -25.24 -23.08 -3.41
C LEU A 17 -25.18 -21.56 -3.30
N SER A 18 -25.39 -21.02 -2.10
CA SER A 18 -25.19 -19.59 -1.82
C SER A 18 -23.75 -19.26 -2.16
N ALA A 19 -23.56 -18.50 -3.22
CA ALA A 19 -22.27 -17.95 -3.59
C ALA A 19 -21.77 -17.16 -2.38
N MET A 20 -20.70 -17.65 -1.74
CA MET A 20 -19.98 -16.87 -0.74
C MET A 20 -19.43 -15.64 -1.47
N ALA A 21 -20.08 -14.51 -1.26
CA ALA A 21 -19.56 -13.23 -1.67
C ALA A 21 -18.19 -13.10 -1.00
N SER A 22 -17.15 -13.11 -1.81
CA SER A 22 -15.78 -12.80 -1.38
C SER A 22 -15.87 -11.41 -0.74
N GLY A 23 -15.73 -11.34 0.58
CA GLY A 23 -15.76 -10.09 1.33
C GLY A 23 -14.56 -9.24 0.91
N GLU A 24 -14.74 -8.48 -0.14
CA GLU A 24 -13.81 -7.43 -0.53
C GLU A 24 -13.84 -6.39 0.58
N GLY A 25 -12.82 -6.42 1.44
CA GLY A 25 -12.74 -5.48 2.55
C GLY A 25 -12.89 -4.06 2.04
N THR A 26 -13.82 -3.29 2.62
CA THR A 26 -14.00 -1.88 2.28
C THR A 26 -12.74 -1.11 2.65
N LEU A 27 -12.27 -0.26 1.73
CA LEU A 27 -11.18 0.66 2.04
C LEU A 27 -11.64 1.66 3.11
N PRO A 28 -10.74 2.10 4.00
CA PRO A 28 -11.03 3.23 4.87
C PRO A 28 -11.49 4.43 4.05
N GLU A 29 -12.46 5.18 4.54
CA GLU A 29 -13.06 6.33 3.84
C GLU A 29 -12.02 7.37 3.40
N ASP A 30 -10.95 7.45 4.15
CA ASP A 30 -9.87 8.41 3.98
C ASP A 30 -8.64 7.84 3.23
N TYR A 31 -8.70 6.60 2.73
CA TYR A 31 -7.65 6.04 1.89
C TYR A 31 -7.83 6.46 0.43
N CYS A 32 -6.85 7.18 -0.09
CA CYS A 32 -6.84 7.59 -1.48
C CYS A 32 -6.14 6.53 -2.34
N ARG A 33 -6.86 6.00 -3.31
CA ARG A 33 -6.31 5.08 -4.30
C ARG A 33 -5.27 5.78 -5.16
N TRP A 34 -4.33 5.02 -5.66
CA TRP A 34 -3.28 5.49 -6.55
C TRP A 34 -2.96 4.43 -7.59
N ASP A 35 -2.51 4.87 -8.75
CA ASP A 35 -2.15 4.01 -9.87
C ASP A 35 -0.70 4.26 -10.27
N VAL A 36 -0.06 3.22 -10.81
CA VAL A 36 1.31 3.29 -11.33
C VAL A 36 1.27 3.54 -12.82
N VAL A 37 1.88 4.64 -13.26
CA VAL A 37 2.09 4.99 -14.66
C VAL A 37 3.56 5.29 -14.86
N ASP A 38 4.19 4.65 -15.82
CA ASP A 38 5.62 4.84 -16.16
C ASP A 38 6.55 4.84 -14.94
N TYR A 39 6.40 3.82 -14.09
CA TYR A 39 7.17 3.65 -12.84
C TYR A 39 6.98 4.80 -11.83
N GLY A 40 5.86 5.49 -11.86
CA GLY A 40 5.55 6.61 -10.96
C GLY A 40 4.08 6.68 -10.58
N ILE A 41 3.77 7.51 -9.59
CA ILE A 41 2.41 7.95 -9.26
C ILE A 41 2.31 9.40 -9.68
N VAL A 42 1.59 9.68 -10.76
CA VAL A 42 1.55 11.00 -11.40
C VAL A 42 0.85 12.02 -10.49
N GLU A 43 -0.33 11.67 -10.02
CA GLU A 43 -1.13 12.58 -9.20
C GLU A 43 -0.69 12.57 -7.72
N PRO A 44 -0.73 13.70 -7.03
CA PRO A 44 -0.57 13.74 -5.58
C PRO A 44 -1.63 12.90 -4.88
N LEU A 45 -1.24 12.17 -3.83
CA LEU A 45 -2.20 11.39 -3.04
C LEU A 45 -3.27 12.32 -2.46
N CYS A 46 -4.53 11.95 -2.62
CA CYS A 46 -5.69 12.74 -2.20
C CYS A 46 -5.74 14.16 -2.81
N GLY A 47 -5.03 14.44 -3.89
CA GLY A 47 -4.92 15.79 -4.45
C GLY A 47 -4.17 16.78 -3.56
N LEU A 48 -3.48 16.33 -2.52
CA LEU A 48 -2.84 17.18 -1.53
C LEU A 48 -1.49 17.71 -2.04
N ALA A 49 -1.27 19.01 -1.90
CA ALA A 49 0.03 19.61 -2.12
C ALA A 49 1.04 19.15 -1.05
N GLY A 50 2.26 18.85 -1.49
CA GLY A 50 3.35 18.51 -0.58
C GLY A 50 3.89 19.74 0.13
N ASP A 51 4.36 19.56 1.38
CA ASP A 51 5.07 20.55 2.18
C ASP A 51 6.48 20.02 2.47
N ALA A 52 7.49 20.69 1.91
CA ALA A 52 8.87 20.25 1.99
C ALA A 52 9.44 20.34 3.41
N GLN A 53 9.06 21.38 4.17
CA GLN A 53 9.54 21.55 5.54
C GLN A 53 8.96 20.48 6.47
N ARG A 54 7.66 20.25 6.38
CA ARG A 54 6.99 19.18 7.13
C ARG A 54 7.47 17.80 6.70
N GLY A 55 7.71 17.60 5.41
CA GLY A 55 8.27 16.36 4.88
C GLY A 55 9.66 16.07 5.43
N SER A 56 10.53 17.07 5.53
CA SER A 56 11.85 16.95 6.14
C SER A 56 11.78 16.56 7.61
N GLN A 57 10.87 17.18 8.39
CA GLN A 57 10.64 16.82 9.79
C GLN A 57 10.15 15.37 9.94
N ILE A 58 9.21 14.94 9.11
CA ILE A 58 8.70 13.56 9.10
C ILE A 58 9.80 12.57 8.76
N ALA A 59 10.61 12.85 7.74
CA ALA A 59 11.68 11.99 7.30
C ALA A 59 12.78 11.80 8.35
N SER A 60 13.02 12.82 9.19
CA SER A 60 14.01 12.79 10.26
C SER A 60 13.50 12.15 11.55
N ASP A 61 12.18 12.14 11.75
CA ASP A 61 11.56 11.63 12.98
C ASP A 61 11.56 10.09 13.00
N GLY A 62 12.31 9.53 13.94
CA GLY A 62 12.43 8.08 14.11
C GLY A 62 11.12 7.36 14.48
N SER A 63 10.13 8.10 15.00
CA SER A 63 8.81 7.55 15.32
C SER A 63 7.81 7.61 14.15
N ARG A 64 8.16 8.31 13.08
CA ARG A 64 7.31 8.59 11.91
C ARG A 64 7.90 8.01 10.63
N GLY A 65 8.59 8.83 9.83
CA GLY A 65 9.19 8.40 8.57
C GLY A 65 10.43 7.55 8.75
N ASN A 66 11.27 7.93 9.72
CA ASN A 66 12.52 7.25 10.06
C ASN A 66 13.44 6.95 8.86
N CYS A 67 13.45 7.83 7.87
CA CYS A 67 14.24 7.65 6.65
C CYS A 67 15.74 7.65 6.92
N LEU A 68 16.17 8.41 7.94
CA LEU A 68 17.56 8.49 8.39
C LEU A 68 18.11 7.17 8.91
N ALA A 69 17.27 6.24 9.36
CA ALA A 69 17.74 4.92 9.76
C ALA A 69 18.42 4.14 8.61
N CYS A 70 18.08 4.46 7.37
CA CYS A 70 18.59 3.77 6.20
C CYS A 70 19.32 4.67 5.20
N HIS A 71 18.97 5.96 5.14
CA HIS A 71 19.44 6.87 4.09
C HIS A 71 20.16 8.10 4.67
N GLN A 72 21.20 8.53 3.97
CA GLN A 72 21.69 9.89 4.11
C GLN A 72 20.72 10.84 3.41
N LEU A 73 20.17 11.82 4.15
CA LEU A 73 19.33 12.88 3.62
C LEU A 73 20.09 14.22 3.57
N PRO A 74 19.77 15.10 2.62
CA PRO A 74 20.36 16.44 2.55
C PRO A 74 19.69 17.39 3.55
N ILE A 75 19.74 17.02 4.83
CA ILE A 75 19.18 17.81 5.94
C ILE A 75 20.38 18.39 6.72
N PRO A 76 20.44 19.72 6.94
CA PRO A 76 21.48 20.33 7.73
C PRO A 76 21.54 19.74 9.15
N ASP A 77 22.74 19.73 9.73
CA ASP A 77 23.00 19.37 11.14
C ASP A 77 22.62 17.93 11.53
N VAL A 78 22.44 17.03 10.54
CA VAL A 78 22.23 15.60 10.77
C VAL A 78 23.54 14.86 10.51
N GLU A 79 24.19 14.41 11.58
CA GLU A 79 25.46 13.69 11.51
C GLU A 79 25.30 12.16 11.49
N ALA A 80 24.19 11.65 12.06
CA ALA A 80 23.95 10.22 12.18
C ALA A 80 22.88 9.74 11.18
N TYR A 81 23.25 8.83 10.29
CA TYR A 81 22.33 8.19 9.33
C TYR A 81 22.81 6.79 8.98
N GLY A 82 21.87 5.95 8.55
CA GLY A 82 22.16 4.62 8.04
C GLY A 82 22.67 4.64 6.61
N THR A 83 23.35 3.56 6.24
CA THR A 83 23.95 3.36 4.90
C THR A 83 23.34 2.17 4.15
N ILE A 84 22.23 1.63 4.65
CA ILE A 84 21.50 0.50 4.03
C ILE A 84 20.89 0.93 2.70
N GLY A 85 20.30 2.13 2.66
CA GLY A 85 19.79 2.75 1.45
C GLY A 85 20.79 3.72 0.82
N PRO A 86 20.61 4.07 -0.48
CA PRO A 86 21.48 5.03 -1.13
C PRO A 86 21.31 6.44 -0.58
N PRO A 87 22.33 7.31 -0.69
CA PRO A 87 22.21 8.73 -0.38
C PRO A 87 21.13 9.41 -1.23
N LEU A 88 20.30 10.24 -0.61
CA LEU A 88 19.20 10.95 -1.28
C LEU A 88 19.55 12.36 -1.74
N ALA A 89 20.77 12.85 -1.46
CA ALA A 89 21.25 14.09 -2.05
C ALA A 89 21.20 14.01 -3.59
N GLY A 90 20.66 15.02 -4.23
CA GLY A 90 20.48 15.09 -5.68
C GLY A 90 19.50 14.05 -6.25
N ILE A 91 18.61 13.47 -5.47
CA ILE A 91 17.64 12.48 -5.96
C ILE A 91 16.74 13.06 -7.06
N ALA A 92 16.38 14.33 -6.97
CA ALA A 92 15.53 15.01 -7.95
C ALA A 92 16.18 15.20 -9.34
N SER A 93 17.52 15.09 -9.45
CA SER A 93 18.20 15.07 -10.75
C SER A 93 18.24 13.68 -11.40
N ARG A 94 17.89 12.64 -10.64
CA ARG A 94 17.93 11.24 -11.10
C ARG A 94 16.55 10.65 -11.30
N LEU A 95 15.55 11.14 -10.57
CA LEU A 95 14.18 10.63 -10.59
C LEU A 95 13.17 11.77 -10.66
N THR A 96 12.10 11.57 -11.39
CA THR A 96 10.98 12.49 -11.41
C THR A 96 10.17 12.45 -10.10
N VAL A 97 9.39 13.48 -9.81
CA VAL A 97 8.52 13.52 -8.63
C VAL A 97 7.56 12.31 -8.57
N PRO A 98 6.88 11.90 -9.66
CA PRO A 98 6.09 10.68 -9.68
C PRO A 98 6.88 9.42 -9.27
N MET A 99 8.10 9.27 -9.77
CA MET A 99 8.96 8.12 -9.44
C MET A 99 9.41 8.12 -7.97
N ILE A 100 9.69 9.28 -7.40
CA ILE A 100 10.01 9.42 -5.97
C ILE A 100 8.78 9.08 -5.13
N ARG A 101 7.61 9.59 -5.52
CA ARG A 101 6.34 9.30 -4.83
C ARG A 101 6.06 7.80 -4.76
N LEU A 102 6.18 7.07 -5.88
CA LEU A 102 5.97 5.62 -5.88
C LEU A 102 6.93 4.90 -4.93
N ARG A 103 8.18 5.32 -4.84
CA ARG A 103 9.17 4.70 -3.93
C ARG A 103 8.78 4.90 -2.46
N VAL A 104 8.25 6.05 -2.11
CA VAL A 104 7.78 6.31 -0.75
C VAL A 104 6.48 5.57 -0.48
N VAL A 105 5.55 5.56 -1.42
CA VAL A 105 4.25 4.87 -1.28
C VAL A 105 4.44 3.38 -1.09
N ASP A 106 5.04 2.70 -2.05
CA ASP A 106 5.49 1.30 -1.91
C ASP A 106 6.51 0.95 -3.01
N THR A 107 7.78 0.98 -2.66
CA THR A 107 8.90 0.68 -3.57
C THR A 107 8.88 -0.75 -4.12
N ARG A 108 8.14 -1.69 -3.50
CA ARG A 108 8.00 -3.07 -4.00
C ARG A 108 7.27 -3.18 -5.33
N ASN A 109 6.55 -2.15 -5.75
CA ASN A 109 6.03 -2.04 -7.11
C ASN A 109 7.13 -1.89 -8.17
N ILE A 110 8.35 -1.52 -7.74
CA ILE A 110 9.52 -1.39 -8.62
C ILE A 110 10.49 -2.55 -8.39
N ASN A 111 10.75 -2.87 -7.14
CA ASN A 111 11.60 -3.98 -6.73
C ASN A 111 10.91 -4.80 -5.63
N PRO A 112 10.33 -5.96 -5.96
CA PRO A 112 9.63 -6.82 -4.98
C PRO A 112 10.50 -7.28 -3.80
N MET A 113 11.83 -7.32 -3.99
CA MET A 113 12.78 -7.71 -2.95
C MET A 113 13.24 -6.54 -2.07
N SER A 114 12.68 -5.35 -2.26
CA SER A 114 13.06 -4.18 -1.46
C SER A 114 12.73 -4.34 0.00
N ILE A 115 13.71 -4.04 0.87
CA ILE A 115 13.55 -3.98 2.33
C ILE A 115 12.99 -2.62 2.78
N MET A 116 12.99 -1.59 1.91
CA MET A 116 12.37 -0.31 2.21
C MET A 116 10.86 -0.53 2.41
N PRO A 117 10.29 -0.12 3.57
CA PRO A 117 8.86 -0.30 3.81
C PRO A 117 8.04 0.59 2.88
N GLY A 118 6.82 0.16 2.56
CA GLY A 118 5.83 1.02 1.92
C GLY A 118 5.11 1.85 2.98
N PHE A 119 5.06 3.17 2.79
CA PHE A 119 4.50 4.11 3.76
C PHE A 119 3.01 4.41 3.51
N TYR A 120 2.48 4.04 2.34
CA TYR A 120 1.07 4.27 2.01
C TYR A 120 0.49 3.12 1.17
N ARG A 121 0.52 1.92 1.73
CA ARG A 121 0.01 0.71 1.07
C ARG A 121 -1.51 0.59 1.21
N ASP A 122 -2.11 -0.12 0.25
CA ASP A 122 -3.50 -0.53 0.36
C ASP A 122 -3.70 -1.35 1.66
N PRO A 123 -4.55 -0.90 2.58
CA PRO A 123 -4.76 -1.57 3.87
C PRO A 123 -5.34 -2.98 3.72
N ARG A 124 -6.00 -3.30 2.59
CA ARG A 124 -6.51 -4.65 2.31
C ARG A 124 -5.38 -5.65 2.01
N LEU A 125 -4.20 -5.16 1.61
CA LEU A 125 -3.03 -5.97 1.27
C LEU A 125 -2.04 -6.13 2.42
N ILE A 126 -2.37 -5.61 3.59
CA ILE A 126 -1.52 -5.69 4.78
C ILE A 126 -2.27 -6.37 5.92
N ASN A 127 -1.70 -7.43 6.47
CA ASN A 127 -2.29 -8.21 7.58
C ASN A 127 -2.18 -7.49 8.95
N ARG A 128 -2.04 -6.16 8.97
CA ARG A 128 -1.95 -5.36 10.20
C ARG A 128 -3.03 -4.31 10.24
N ALA A 129 -3.76 -4.30 11.35
CA ALA A 129 -4.92 -3.44 11.59
C ALA A 129 -4.61 -1.93 11.67
N THR A 130 -3.39 -1.48 11.44
CA THR A 130 -3.02 -0.06 11.60
C THR A 130 -2.21 0.43 10.42
N VAL A 131 -2.89 1.06 9.47
CA VAL A 131 -2.24 2.01 8.58
C VAL A 131 -2.06 3.30 9.39
N ARG A 132 -0.87 3.53 9.93
CA ARG A 132 -0.56 4.85 10.48
C ARG A 132 -0.35 5.80 9.32
N ARG A 133 -1.15 6.83 9.23
CA ARG A 133 -0.89 7.94 8.34
C ARG A 133 0.30 8.73 8.84
N LEU A 134 1.21 8.98 7.96
CA LEU A 134 2.31 9.90 8.19
C LEU A 134 1.85 11.35 7.96
#